data_ec50f23397b4433f378b36acce0b391e
#
_entry.id   ec50f23397b4433f378b36acce0b391e
#
_cell.length_a   1.000
_cell.length_b   1.000
_cell.length_c   1.000
_cell.angle_alpha   90.00
_cell.angle_beta   90.00
_cell.angle_gamma   90.00
#
_symmetry.space_group_name_H-M   'P 1'
#
loop_
_entity.id
_entity.type
_entity.pdbx_description
1 polymer ?
#
loop_
_entity_poly.entity_id
_entity_poly.type
_entity_poly.pdbx_seq_one_letter_code
_entity_poly.pdbx_strand_id
1 'polypeptide(L)'
;SLPAGDYTFNGFDSYGDGWNGFVLGITDSGSGAEYSLGLEDGSSNSVVVSVTGTSTCTYPASDQVDCDGNCLGGGTLYQFDIADQYADGMCCTYGEGSYSITADGVEVASGSDFGASASHTFCADASACVQLTFVADNYPGEQSWSFSADGVELAGAGLDGSSATYNFGGCVVGCTDAAACNYDATANVDDASCFFAPEYYECDGETCVNDADGDGVCDELD
;
A
#
# COMPACT_ATOMS: atom_id res chain seq x y z
N SER A 1 0.19 -11.45 21.38
CA SER A 1 0.87 -12.56 20.70
C SER A 1 2.37 -12.47 20.94
N LEU A 2 3.07 -13.60 20.94
CA LEU A 2 4.52 -13.65 21.01
C LEU A 2 5.04 -13.85 19.59
N PRO A 3 6.12 -13.16 19.17
CA PRO A 3 6.79 -13.41 17.89
C PRO A 3 7.28 -14.85 17.77
N ALA A 4 7.65 -15.30 16.56
CA ALA A 4 8.31 -16.58 16.38
C ALA A 4 9.62 -16.62 17.18
N GLY A 5 9.87 -17.70 17.91
CA GLY A 5 11.04 -17.84 18.77
C GLY A 5 10.84 -18.81 19.91
N ASP A 6 11.91 -19.06 20.66
CA ASP A 6 11.87 -19.91 21.84
C ASP A 6 11.67 -19.07 23.10
N TYR A 7 10.64 -19.43 23.86
CA TYR A 7 10.27 -18.76 25.11
C TYR A 7 10.38 -19.75 26.27
N THR A 8 11.09 -19.36 27.33
CA THR A 8 11.19 -20.18 28.54
C THR A 8 10.16 -19.69 29.55
N PHE A 9 9.22 -20.57 29.88
CA PHE A 9 8.27 -20.36 30.97
C PHE A 9 8.82 -21.02 32.23
N ASN A 10 8.92 -20.25 33.32
CA ASN A 10 9.39 -20.73 34.59
C ASN A 10 8.24 -20.77 35.61
N GLY A 11 8.00 -21.94 36.18
CA GLY A 11 7.07 -22.13 37.29
C GLY A 11 7.82 -22.14 38.62
N PHE A 12 7.26 -21.47 39.63
CA PHE A 12 7.83 -21.43 40.97
C PHE A 12 6.78 -21.83 42.01
N ASP A 13 7.25 -22.57 43.00
CA ASP A 13 6.48 -22.88 44.19
C ASP A 13 7.23 -22.41 45.45
N SER A 14 6.60 -21.54 46.20
CA SER A 14 7.21 -20.91 47.38
C SER A 14 7.37 -21.84 48.58
N TYR A 15 6.63 -22.94 48.60
CA TYR A 15 6.70 -23.95 49.66
C TYR A 15 7.60 -25.13 49.29
N GLY A 16 7.84 -25.35 48.02
CA GLY A 16 8.72 -26.40 47.52
C GLY A 16 8.14 -27.80 47.57
N ASP A 17 6.83 -27.93 47.71
CA ASP A 17 6.10 -29.21 47.71
C ASP A 17 5.38 -29.52 46.41
N GLY A 18 5.67 -28.74 45.36
CA GLY A 18 5.10 -28.85 44.05
C GLY A 18 3.72 -28.21 43.88
N TRP A 19 3.15 -28.33 42.70
CA TRP A 19 1.84 -27.74 42.40
C TRP A 19 0.65 -28.65 42.70
N ASN A 20 0.88 -29.74 43.48
CA ASN A 20 -0.19 -30.65 43.92
C ASN A 20 -1.03 -31.22 42.78
N GLY A 21 -0.38 -31.52 41.64
CA GLY A 21 -1.02 -32.06 40.42
C GLY A 21 -1.57 -31.03 39.50
N PHE A 22 -1.40 -29.74 39.76
CA PHE A 22 -1.71 -28.70 38.77
C PHE A 22 -0.69 -28.69 37.65
N VAL A 23 -1.18 -28.50 36.40
CA VAL A 23 -0.37 -28.42 35.21
C VAL A 23 -0.82 -27.17 34.41
N LEU A 24 0.13 -26.32 34.07
CA LEU A 24 -0.10 -25.23 33.14
C LEU A 24 -0.02 -25.76 31.71
N GLY A 25 -1.13 -25.72 31.00
CA GLY A 25 -1.15 -26.00 29.56
C GLY A 25 -0.88 -24.71 28.77
N ILE A 26 0.00 -24.82 27.77
CA ILE A 26 0.32 -23.72 26.85
C ILE A 26 0.12 -24.28 25.44
N THR A 27 -0.71 -23.59 24.63
CA THR A 27 -0.96 -23.98 23.25
C THR A 27 -0.43 -22.89 22.32
N ASP A 28 0.43 -23.25 21.39
CA ASP A 28 0.76 -22.37 20.29
C ASP A 28 -0.39 -22.38 19.27
N SER A 29 -1.13 -21.32 19.20
CA SER A 29 -2.31 -21.19 18.33
C SER A 29 -1.94 -21.18 16.84
N GLY A 30 -0.69 -20.91 16.49
CA GLY A 30 -0.22 -20.90 15.10
C GLY A 30 0.07 -22.30 14.57
N SER A 31 0.79 -23.12 15.34
CA SER A 31 1.14 -24.49 14.97
C SER A 31 0.20 -25.56 15.53
N GLY A 32 -0.62 -25.21 16.54
CA GLY A 32 -1.39 -26.16 17.33
C GLY A 32 -0.55 -27.00 18.31
N ALA A 33 0.74 -26.67 18.47
CA ALA A 33 1.60 -27.39 19.39
C ALA A 33 1.18 -27.13 20.84
N GLU A 34 1.11 -28.21 21.63
CA GLU A 34 0.76 -28.15 23.06
C GLU A 34 1.99 -28.42 23.90
N TYR A 35 2.18 -27.58 24.91
CA TYR A 35 3.23 -27.69 25.91
C TYR A 35 2.60 -27.76 27.30
N SER A 36 3.24 -28.44 28.22
CA SER A 36 2.77 -28.47 29.58
C SER A 36 3.91 -28.21 30.57
N LEU A 37 3.63 -27.46 31.61
CA LEU A 37 4.52 -27.22 32.72
C LEU A 37 3.84 -27.68 34.00
N GLY A 38 4.39 -28.69 34.62
CA GLY A 38 3.96 -29.19 35.93
C GLY A 38 5.13 -29.15 36.90
N LEU A 39 4.81 -29.17 38.19
CA LEU A 39 5.77 -29.25 39.28
C LEU A 39 5.26 -30.31 40.24
N GLU A 40 5.81 -31.52 40.17
CA GLU A 40 5.40 -32.65 41.03
C GLU A 40 6.07 -32.56 42.43
N ASP A 41 7.32 -32.11 42.43
CA ASP A 41 8.15 -31.99 43.63
C ASP A 41 9.22 -30.90 43.38
N GLY A 42 9.56 -30.16 44.46
CA GLY A 42 10.56 -29.10 44.40
C GLY A 42 9.97 -27.70 44.20
N SER A 43 10.83 -26.67 44.11
CA SER A 43 10.46 -25.26 44.14
C SER A 43 10.42 -24.59 42.76
N SER A 44 10.88 -25.24 41.72
CA SER A 44 10.84 -24.63 40.35
C SER A 44 10.98 -25.69 39.26
N ASN A 45 10.34 -25.39 38.12
CA ASN A 45 10.48 -26.13 36.87
C ASN A 45 10.37 -25.13 35.69
N SER A 46 10.81 -25.55 34.53
CA SER A 46 10.71 -24.74 33.31
C SER A 46 10.35 -25.55 32.09
N VAL A 47 9.66 -24.93 31.14
CA VAL A 47 9.41 -25.48 29.81
C VAL A 47 9.81 -24.46 28.77
N VAL A 48 10.46 -24.93 27.71
CA VAL A 48 10.73 -24.11 26.52
C VAL A 48 9.59 -24.34 25.53
N VAL A 49 8.94 -23.26 25.15
CA VAL A 49 7.89 -23.22 24.15
C VAL A 49 8.47 -22.61 22.89
N SER A 50 8.57 -23.43 21.84
CA SER A 50 8.98 -22.95 20.54
C SER A 50 7.74 -22.45 19.78
N VAL A 51 7.59 -21.17 19.64
CA VAL A 51 6.56 -20.56 18.80
C VAL A 51 7.06 -20.66 17.36
N THR A 52 6.53 -21.62 16.62
CA THR A 52 6.90 -21.90 15.21
C THR A 52 5.73 -21.63 14.30
N GLY A 53 5.22 -20.48 14.27
CA GLY A 53 4.10 -20.21 13.39
C GLY A 53 4.18 -18.80 12.85
N THR A 54 3.83 -18.63 11.62
CA THR A 54 3.30 -17.36 11.16
C THR A 54 2.09 -17.09 12.06
N SER A 55 2.24 -16.21 13.04
CA SER A 55 1.10 -15.66 13.76
C SER A 55 0.16 -15.10 12.72
N THR A 56 -0.93 -15.80 12.44
CA THR A 56 -2.03 -15.21 11.69
C THR A 56 -2.68 -14.20 12.63
N CYS A 57 -2.11 -13.02 12.70
CA CYS A 57 -2.79 -11.90 13.29
C CYS A 57 -3.97 -11.61 12.39
N THR A 58 -5.16 -11.70 12.94
CA THR A 58 -6.32 -11.12 12.28
C THR A 58 -6.19 -9.60 12.41
N TYR A 59 -5.35 -9.01 11.58
CA TYR A 59 -5.39 -7.57 11.36
C TYR A 59 -6.67 -7.28 10.57
N PRO A 60 -7.50 -6.35 11.01
CA PRO A 60 -8.79 -6.12 10.37
C PRO A 60 -8.60 -5.33 9.09
N ALA A 61 -8.04 -5.83 8.05
CA ALA A 61 -8.21 -5.28 6.71
C ALA A 61 -7.34 -5.85 5.58
N SER A 62 -6.31 -6.67 5.78
CA SER A 62 -5.72 -7.33 4.61
C SER A 62 -5.02 -8.63 5.00
N ASP A 63 -5.28 -9.69 4.24
CA ASP A 63 -4.52 -10.95 4.28
C ASP A 63 -3.06 -10.75 3.82
N GLN A 64 -2.56 -9.51 3.80
CA GLN A 64 -1.29 -9.12 3.21
C GLN A 64 -0.18 -8.80 4.23
N VAL A 65 -0.53 -8.64 5.51
CA VAL A 65 0.41 -8.15 6.54
C VAL A 65 0.54 -9.16 7.66
N ASP A 66 1.77 -9.44 8.10
CA ASP A 66 2.05 -10.28 9.27
C ASP A 66 1.82 -9.53 10.60
N CYS A 67 2.07 -10.22 11.74
CA CYS A 67 1.87 -9.66 13.08
C CYS A 67 2.82 -8.53 13.44
N ASP A 68 3.92 -8.42 12.74
CA ASP A 68 4.94 -7.39 12.95
C ASP A 68 4.73 -6.18 12.02
N GLY A 69 3.68 -6.25 11.18
CA GLY A 69 3.35 -5.20 10.22
C GLY A 69 4.13 -5.30 8.92
N ASN A 70 4.71 -6.46 8.59
CA ASN A 70 5.43 -6.63 7.33
C ASN A 70 4.53 -7.29 6.28
N CYS A 71 4.76 -7.00 5.02
CA CYS A 71 4.06 -7.62 3.90
C CYS A 71 4.38 -9.12 3.80
N LEU A 72 3.35 -9.99 3.83
CA LEU A 72 3.47 -11.46 3.79
C LEU A 72 4.18 -12.01 2.53
N GLY A 73 4.11 -11.29 1.42
CA GLY A 73 4.78 -11.63 0.15
C GLY A 73 6.11 -10.91 -0.05
N GLY A 74 6.57 -10.13 0.93
CA GLY A 74 7.60 -9.10 0.74
C GLY A 74 6.99 -7.85 0.09
N GLY A 75 7.84 -6.88 -0.27
CA GLY A 75 7.41 -5.60 -0.80
C GLY A 75 7.36 -4.50 0.27
N THR A 76 6.76 -3.37 -0.08
CA THR A 76 6.65 -2.17 0.75
C THR A 76 5.26 -2.08 1.37
N LEU A 77 5.20 -1.81 2.66
CA LEU A 77 3.95 -1.54 3.38
C LEU A 77 3.62 -0.06 3.25
N TYR A 78 2.52 0.24 2.58
CA TYR A 78 1.99 1.59 2.47
C TYR A 78 0.85 1.80 3.47
N GLN A 79 0.80 3.02 4.02
CA GLN A 79 -0.29 3.48 4.86
C GLN A 79 -0.74 4.87 4.40
N PHE A 80 -2.05 5.02 4.25
CA PHE A 80 -2.72 6.28 3.97
C PHE A 80 -3.71 6.57 5.08
N ASP A 81 -3.58 7.72 5.70
CA ASP A 81 -4.50 8.24 6.70
C ASP A 81 -5.08 9.56 6.23
N ILE A 82 -6.38 9.73 6.37
CA ILE A 82 -7.09 10.96 6.07
C ILE A 82 -8.05 11.29 7.19
N ALA A 83 -8.16 12.57 7.52
CA ALA A 83 -9.13 13.07 8.49
C ALA A 83 -9.82 14.31 7.95
N ASP A 84 -11.09 14.45 8.29
CA ASP A 84 -11.93 15.60 7.97
C ASP A 84 -12.32 16.37 9.23
N GLN A 85 -12.16 17.70 9.21
CA GLN A 85 -12.36 18.56 10.37
C GLN A 85 -13.82 18.60 10.83
N TYR A 86 -14.77 18.48 9.91
CA TYR A 86 -16.20 18.56 10.20
C TYR A 86 -16.90 17.21 10.24
N ALA A 87 -16.15 16.14 9.94
CA ALA A 87 -16.61 14.76 9.98
C ALA A 87 -17.74 14.44 8.98
N ASP A 88 -17.78 15.11 7.85
CA ASP A 88 -18.70 14.88 6.74
C ASP A 88 -18.03 14.29 5.48
N GLY A 89 -16.70 14.07 5.53
CA GLY A 89 -15.93 13.47 4.46
C GLY A 89 -15.73 14.41 3.29
N MET A 90 -15.58 13.87 2.08
CA MET A 90 -15.37 14.64 0.84
C MET A 90 -16.60 14.63 -0.08
N CYS A 91 -17.67 13.93 0.30
CA CYS A 91 -18.89 13.72 -0.51
C CYS A 91 -20.08 13.65 0.45
N CYS A 92 -21.28 13.89 0.06
CA CYS A 92 -21.87 14.31 -1.22
C CYS A 92 -22.69 15.57 -1.00
N THR A 93 -22.75 16.04 0.29
CA THR A 93 -23.55 17.22 0.69
C THR A 93 -22.92 18.50 0.19
N TYR A 94 -21.59 18.59 0.19
CA TYR A 94 -20.82 19.79 -0.10
C TYR A 94 -19.90 19.64 -1.32
N GLY A 95 -20.12 18.64 -2.15
CA GLY A 95 -19.37 18.40 -3.38
C GLY A 95 -19.24 16.93 -3.68
N GLU A 96 -18.54 16.59 -4.76
CA GLU A 96 -18.30 15.23 -5.25
C GLU A 96 -16.80 14.90 -5.10
N GLY A 97 -16.20 15.28 -3.98
CA GLY A 97 -14.80 14.98 -3.70
C GLY A 97 -14.55 13.48 -3.42
N SER A 98 -13.33 13.04 -3.69
CA SER A 98 -12.91 11.66 -3.45
C SER A 98 -11.40 11.54 -3.46
N TYR A 99 -10.91 10.42 -2.92
CA TYR A 99 -9.54 9.96 -3.15
C TYR A 99 -9.54 8.55 -3.69
N SER A 100 -8.52 8.21 -4.44
CA SER A 100 -8.23 6.84 -4.88
C SER A 100 -6.74 6.55 -4.83
N ILE A 101 -6.40 5.32 -4.51
CA ILE A 101 -5.02 4.83 -4.47
C ILE A 101 -4.93 3.62 -5.40
N THR A 102 -3.98 3.65 -6.32
CA THR A 102 -3.71 2.53 -7.23
C THR A 102 -2.28 2.04 -7.07
N ALA A 103 -2.05 0.75 -7.27
CA ALA A 103 -0.73 0.14 -7.42
C ALA A 103 -0.69 -0.54 -8.79
N ASP A 104 0.24 -0.14 -9.66
CA ASP A 104 0.34 -0.58 -11.06
C ASP A 104 -1.01 -0.49 -11.81
N GLY A 105 -1.76 0.59 -11.56
CA GLY A 105 -3.06 0.85 -12.18
C GLY A 105 -4.23 0.06 -11.58
N VAL A 106 -4.00 -0.79 -10.57
CA VAL A 106 -5.05 -1.52 -9.86
C VAL A 106 -5.45 -0.75 -8.61
N GLU A 107 -6.73 -0.42 -8.45
CA GLU A 107 -7.21 0.26 -7.24
C GLU A 107 -7.04 -0.63 -6.01
N VAL A 108 -6.36 -0.10 -4.99
CA VAL A 108 -6.10 -0.76 -3.71
C VAL A 108 -6.88 -0.13 -2.56
N ALA A 109 -7.23 1.15 -2.68
CA ALA A 109 -8.08 1.86 -1.72
C ALA A 109 -8.73 3.06 -2.39
N SER A 110 -9.91 3.43 -1.92
CA SER A 110 -10.61 4.66 -2.32
C SER A 110 -11.60 5.09 -1.25
N GLY A 111 -12.04 6.33 -1.31
CA GLY A 111 -13.06 6.84 -0.41
C GLY A 111 -13.55 8.23 -0.79
N SER A 112 -14.73 8.56 -0.26
CA SER A 112 -15.38 9.86 -0.44
C SER A 112 -16.21 10.24 0.79
N ASP A 113 -17.11 9.36 1.23
CA ASP A 113 -17.95 9.54 2.42
C ASP A 113 -17.37 8.71 3.58
N PHE A 114 -16.30 9.20 4.20
CA PHE A 114 -15.59 8.50 5.27
C PHE A 114 -15.85 9.09 6.67
N GLY A 115 -16.68 10.13 6.76
CA GLY A 115 -16.94 10.82 8.02
C GLY A 115 -15.68 11.51 8.57
N ALA A 116 -15.39 11.32 9.85
CA ALA A 116 -14.28 12.01 10.51
C ALA A 116 -12.89 11.56 10.07
N SER A 117 -12.71 10.30 9.66
CA SER A 117 -11.40 9.78 9.22
C SER A 117 -11.51 8.44 8.54
N ALA A 118 -10.53 8.13 7.70
CA ALA A 118 -10.27 6.80 7.14
C ALA A 118 -8.78 6.46 7.21
N SER A 119 -8.48 5.17 7.26
CA SER A 119 -7.12 4.66 7.23
C SER A 119 -7.07 3.43 6.34
N HIS A 120 -6.07 3.37 5.45
CA HIS A 120 -5.86 2.25 4.54
C HIS A 120 -4.42 1.78 4.64
N THR A 121 -4.25 0.47 4.72
CA THR A 121 -2.95 -0.19 4.73
C THR A 121 -2.94 -1.25 3.65
N PHE A 122 -1.91 -1.26 2.81
CA PHE A 122 -1.76 -2.24 1.73
C PHE A 122 -0.29 -2.50 1.44
N CYS A 123 -0.03 -3.63 0.80
CA CYS A 123 1.30 -4.02 0.34
C CYS A 123 1.39 -3.90 -1.17
N ALA A 124 2.54 -3.42 -1.66
CA ALA A 124 2.87 -3.44 -3.08
C ALA A 124 4.34 -3.80 -3.28
N ASP A 125 4.68 -4.31 -4.46
CA ASP A 125 6.08 -4.55 -4.81
C ASP A 125 6.90 -3.26 -4.68
N ALA A 126 8.16 -3.37 -4.27
CA ALA A 126 9.04 -2.20 -4.12
C ALA A 126 9.24 -1.41 -5.43
N SER A 127 9.02 -2.05 -6.57
CA SER A 127 9.06 -1.45 -7.91
C SER A 127 7.70 -1.01 -8.44
N ALA A 128 6.61 -1.26 -7.71
CA ALA A 128 5.27 -0.87 -8.14
C ALA A 128 5.12 0.65 -8.22
N CYS A 129 4.40 1.10 -9.22
CA CYS A 129 3.97 2.50 -9.30
C CYS A 129 2.72 2.68 -8.45
N VAL A 130 2.84 3.43 -7.35
CA VAL A 130 1.73 3.75 -6.47
C VAL A 130 1.29 5.20 -6.69
N GLN A 131 0.02 5.39 -7.02
CA GLN A 131 -0.56 6.71 -7.25
C GLN A 131 -1.65 6.99 -6.22
N LEU A 132 -1.60 8.17 -5.59
CA LEU A 132 -2.66 8.74 -4.78
C LEU A 132 -3.28 9.91 -5.53
N THR A 133 -4.56 9.84 -5.83
CA THR A 133 -5.30 10.89 -6.53
C THR A 133 -6.39 11.47 -5.65
N PHE A 134 -6.42 12.78 -5.53
CA PHE A 134 -7.49 13.56 -4.91
C PHE A 134 -8.32 14.27 -5.97
N VAL A 135 -9.63 14.23 -5.80
CA VAL A 135 -10.60 15.10 -6.45
C VAL A 135 -11.24 15.93 -5.33
N ALA A 136 -10.95 17.21 -5.27
CA ALA A 136 -11.45 18.08 -4.21
C ALA A 136 -12.99 18.22 -4.27
N ASP A 137 -13.58 18.36 -3.10
CA ASP A 137 -14.93 18.87 -2.93
C ASP A 137 -14.96 20.43 -2.96
N ASN A 138 -16.01 21.03 -2.40
CA ASN A 138 -16.13 22.49 -2.33
C ASN A 138 -15.30 23.11 -1.18
N TYR A 139 -14.79 22.30 -0.27
CA TYR A 139 -14.07 22.70 0.95
C TYR A 139 -12.76 21.94 1.18
N PRO A 140 -11.81 21.97 0.22
CA PRO A 140 -10.59 21.18 0.30
C PRO A 140 -9.70 21.49 1.51
N GLY A 141 -9.93 22.62 2.18
CA GLY A 141 -9.20 23.01 3.39
C GLY A 141 -9.68 22.34 4.68
N GLU A 142 -10.59 21.37 4.62
CA GLU A 142 -11.11 20.65 5.78
C GLU A 142 -10.41 19.30 5.98
N GLN A 143 -9.79 18.75 4.93
CA GLN A 143 -9.10 17.48 4.94
C GLN A 143 -7.63 17.65 5.29
N SER A 144 -7.14 16.77 6.17
CA SER A 144 -5.72 16.55 6.42
C SER A 144 -5.36 15.10 6.16
N TRP A 145 -4.21 14.85 5.60
CA TRP A 145 -3.82 13.50 5.22
C TRP A 145 -2.32 13.27 5.31
N SER A 146 -1.93 11.99 5.41
CA SER A 146 -0.55 11.53 5.32
C SER A 146 -0.46 10.22 4.55
N PHE A 147 0.65 10.03 3.85
CA PHE A 147 0.98 8.83 3.10
C PHE A 147 2.39 8.38 3.44
N SER A 148 2.55 7.14 3.86
CA SER A 148 3.83 6.60 4.30
C SER A 148 4.13 5.23 3.67
N ALA A 149 5.42 4.89 3.64
CA ALA A 149 5.93 3.60 3.23
C ALA A 149 6.89 3.06 4.29
N ASP A 150 6.68 1.83 4.75
CA ASP A 150 7.45 1.17 5.82
C ASP A 150 7.65 2.09 7.05
N GLY A 151 6.59 2.85 7.39
CA GLY A 151 6.59 3.79 8.52
C GLY A 151 7.32 5.11 8.28
N VAL A 152 7.80 5.37 7.06
CA VAL A 152 8.43 6.64 6.65
C VAL A 152 7.41 7.46 5.87
N GLU A 153 7.10 8.67 6.35
CA GLU A 153 6.21 9.58 5.63
C GLU A 153 6.84 10.01 4.30
N LEU A 154 6.08 9.81 3.22
CA LEU A 154 6.45 10.19 1.86
C LEU A 154 5.82 11.52 1.45
N ALA A 155 4.57 11.74 1.87
CA ALA A 155 3.82 12.96 1.60
C ALA A 155 2.71 13.14 2.64
N GLY A 156 2.25 14.37 2.79
CA GLY A 156 1.12 14.71 3.66
C GLY A 156 0.78 16.18 3.55
N ALA A 157 -0.44 16.52 3.92
CA ALA A 157 -0.90 17.90 4.03
C ALA A 157 -1.83 18.05 5.24
N GLY A 158 -1.64 19.14 5.96
CA GLY A 158 -2.56 19.58 7.01
C GLY A 158 -3.60 20.51 6.41
N LEU A 159 -4.88 20.14 6.48
CA LEU A 159 -6.03 20.93 5.99
C LEU A 159 -5.85 21.37 4.53
N ASP A 160 -5.49 20.44 3.67
CA ASP A 160 -5.40 20.64 2.22
C ASP A 160 -5.74 19.33 1.48
N GLY A 161 -6.98 19.20 1.06
CA GLY A 161 -7.48 18.15 0.18
C GLY A 161 -7.66 18.63 -1.26
N SER A 162 -6.84 19.57 -1.73
CA SER A 162 -6.90 20.09 -3.11
C SER A 162 -6.69 18.97 -4.13
N SER A 163 -7.34 19.10 -5.29
CA SER A 163 -7.20 18.13 -6.38
C SER A 163 -5.75 18.02 -6.84
N ALA A 164 -5.18 16.84 -6.71
CA ALA A 164 -3.80 16.52 -7.10
C ALA A 164 -3.62 15.04 -7.29
N THR A 165 -2.57 14.64 -8.02
CA THR A 165 -2.10 13.26 -8.11
C THR A 165 -0.64 13.22 -7.66
N TYR A 166 -0.34 12.30 -6.76
CA TYR A 166 0.98 12.04 -6.22
C TYR A 166 1.46 10.67 -6.70
N ASN A 167 2.70 10.59 -7.12
CA ASN A 167 3.32 9.37 -7.64
C ASN A 167 4.43 8.92 -6.71
N PHE A 168 4.44 7.63 -6.34
CA PHE A 168 5.40 7.02 -5.41
C PHE A 168 5.96 5.71 -5.99
N GLY A 169 7.07 5.25 -5.43
CA GLY A 169 7.68 3.98 -5.80
C GLY A 169 8.24 4.01 -7.23
N GLY A 170 7.91 3.00 -8.02
CA GLY A 170 8.41 2.80 -9.38
C GLY A 170 7.69 3.58 -10.48
N CYS A 171 7.03 4.70 -10.16
CA CYS A 171 6.38 5.52 -11.18
C CYS A 171 7.40 6.23 -12.08
N VAL A 172 7.29 5.99 -13.38
CA VAL A 172 8.04 6.70 -14.44
C VAL A 172 7.04 7.46 -15.28
N VAL A 173 7.14 8.77 -15.24
CA VAL A 173 6.18 9.69 -15.88
C VAL A 173 6.66 10.05 -17.28
N GLY A 174 5.79 9.94 -18.26
CA GLY A 174 6.08 10.25 -19.67
C GLY A 174 4.96 9.83 -20.60
N CYS A 175 5.18 9.96 -21.92
CA CYS A 175 4.20 9.52 -22.90
C CYS A 175 4.13 7.99 -22.98
N THR A 176 2.95 7.42 -22.71
CA THR A 176 2.72 5.96 -22.70
C THR A 176 2.08 5.43 -23.99
N ASP A 177 1.72 6.29 -24.95
CA ASP A 177 1.13 5.86 -26.21
C ASP A 177 2.22 5.47 -27.22
N ALA A 178 2.27 4.19 -27.56
CA ALA A 178 3.26 3.64 -28.51
C ALA A 178 3.16 4.21 -29.94
N ALA A 179 2.06 4.89 -30.28
CA ALA A 179 1.92 5.57 -31.57
C ALA A 179 2.43 7.01 -31.54
N ALA A 180 2.76 7.55 -30.38
CA ALA A 180 3.26 8.90 -30.24
C ALA A 180 4.73 9.01 -30.63
N CYS A 181 5.12 10.16 -31.16
CA CYS A 181 6.50 10.43 -31.56
C CYS A 181 7.49 10.50 -30.40
N ASN A 182 7.02 10.83 -29.21
CA ASN A 182 7.81 10.89 -27.99
C ASN A 182 7.48 9.75 -27.01
N TYR A 183 7.02 8.61 -27.53
CA TYR A 183 6.77 7.43 -26.73
C TYR A 183 7.98 7.05 -25.88
N ASP A 184 7.76 6.89 -24.59
CA ASP A 184 8.75 6.36 -23.64
C ASP A 184 8.33 4.96 -23.17
N ALA A 185 9.03 3.94 -23.67
CA ALA A 185 8.75 2.54 -23.32
C ALA A 185 8.98 2.21 -21.82
N THR A 186 9.61 3.09 -21.07
CA THR A 186 9.83 2.95 -19.62
C THR A 186 8.75 3.65 -18.79
N ALA A 187 7.99 4.57 -19.40
CA ALA A 187 6.90 5.28 -18.72
C ALA A 187 5.76 4.31 -18.41
N ASN A 188 5.26 4.41 -17.18
CA ASN A 188 4.07 3.69 -16.70
C ASN A 188 2.98 4.64 -16.17
N VAL A 189 3.24 5.94 -16.22
CA VAL A 189 2.29 7.02 -15.91
C VAL A 189 2.27 8.01 -17.05
N ASP A 190 1.11 8.17 -17.69
CA ASP A 190 0.94 9.17 -18.74
C ASP A 190 0.88 10.59 -18.14
N ASP A 191 1.68 11.50 -18.71
CA ASP A 191 1.74 12.91 -18.32
C ASP A 191 1.06 13.83 -19.32
N ALA A 192 0.33 13.26 -20.26
CA ALA A 192 -0.31 13.94 -21.38
C ALA A 192 0.68 14.71 -22.29
N SER A 193 1.96 14.34 -22.27
CA SER A 193 3.00 14.94 -23.13
C SER A 193 3.05 14.31 -24.53
N CYS A 194 2.23 13.28 -24.79
CA CYS A 194 2.22 12.61 -26.07
C CYS A 194 1.93 13.58 -27.21
N PHE A 195 2.81 13.58 -28.22
CA PHE A 195 2.53 14.27 -29.46
C PHE A 195 2.64 13.30 -30.65
N PHE A 196 1.84 13.55 -31.68
CA PHE A 196 1.72 12.66 -32.85
C PHE A 196 2.18 13.41 -34.10
N ALA A 197 2.66 12.66 -35.06
CA ALA A 197 2.97 13.20 -36.36
C ALA A 197 1.72 13.82 -37.01
N PRO A 198 1.85 14.93 -37.73
CA PRO A 198 0.77 15.42 -38.58
C PRO A 198 0.38 14.37 -39.64
N GLU A 199 -0.85 14.44 -40.11
CA GLU A 199 -1.33 13.55 -41.15
C GLU A 199 -0.41 13.61 -42.38
N TYR A 200 0.03 12.45 -42.88
CA TYR A 200 0.96 12.25 -44.02
C TYR A 200 2.43 12.57 -43.71
N TYR A 201 2.79 13.03 -42.52
CA TYR A 201 4.17 13.37 -42.17
C TYR A 201 4.76 12.41 -41.11
N GLU A 202 6.09 12.30 -41.10
CA GLU A 202 6.84 11.67 -40.06
C GLU A 202 6.82 12.53 -38.75
N CYS A 203 7.41 12.03 -37.69
CA CYS A 203 7.43 12.70 -36.41
C CYS A 203 8.18 14.06 -36.38
N ASP A 204 8.98 14.35 -37.36
CA ASP A 204 9.64 15.64 -37.53
C ASP A 204 8.69 16.74 -38.04
N GLY A 205 7.50 16.34 -38.56
CA GLY A 205 6.49 17.24 -39.10
C GLY A 205 6.85 17.86 -40.45
N GLU A 206 7.94 17.43 -41.06
CA GLU A 206 8.51 17.98 -42.31
C GLU A 206 8.70 16.91 -43.38
N THR A 207 9.08 15.69 -42.97
CA THR A 207 9.31 14.57 -43.89
C THR A 207 7.99 13.86 -44.18
N CYS A 208 7.65 13.76 -45.49
CA CYS A 208 6.47 12.99 -45.91
C CYS A 208 6.66 11.49 -45.70
N VAL A 209 5.59 10.81 -45.30
CA VAL A 209 5.56 9.32 -45.23
C VAL A 209 5.65 8.75 -46.65
N ASN A 210 4.99 9.37 -47.65
CA ASN A 210 5.08 9.04 -49.06
C ASN A 210 5.33 10.34 -49.86
N ASP A 211 6.43 10.35 -50.63
CA ASP A 211 6.84 11.42 -51.55
C ASP A 211 7.63 10.75 -52.69
N ALA A 212 6.91 10.26 -53.70
CA ALA A 212 7.46 9.42 -54.72
C ALA A 212 8.30 10.19 -55.76
N ASP A 213 7.99 11.47 -55.98
CA ASP A 213 8.72 12.30 -56.93
C ASP A 213 9.77 13.21 -56.28
N GLY A 214 9.77 13.31 -54.93
CA GLY A 214 10.78 14.00 -54.13
C GLY A 214 10.68 15.52 -54.14
N ASP A 215 9.50 16.07 -54.38
CA ASP A 215 9.32 17.51 -54.48
C ASP A 215 9.02 18.16 -53.11
N GLY A 216 8.80 17.36 -52.04
CA GLY A 216 8.54 17.81 -50.66
C GLY A 216 7.05 18.05 -50.37
N VAL A 217 6.15 17.71 -51.31
CA VAL A 217 4.71 17.62 -51.10
C VAL A 217 4.36 16.14 -50.96
N CYS A 218 3.60 15.77 -49.93
CA CYS A 218 3.25 14.36 -49.77
C CYS A 218 2.27 13.91 -50.86
N ASP A 219 2.47 12.71 -51.39
CA ASP A 219 1.68 12.14 -52.52
C ASP A 219 0.16 12.25 -52.27
N GLU A 220 -0.30 12.27 -51.03
CA GLU A 220 -1.70 12.40 -50.67
C GLU A 220 -2.21 13.85 -50.74
N LEU A 221 -1.30 14.84 -50.83
CA LEU A 221 -1.60 16.28 -50.89
C LEU A 221 -1.34 16.89 -52.26
N ASP A 222 -0.74 16.11 -53.20
CA ASP A 222 -0.36 16.50 -54.53
C ASP A 222 -1.48 16.35 -55.61
#